data_62411e142288ca6f540315a9489265c3
#
_entry.id   62411e142288ca6f540315a9489265c3
#
_cell.length_a   1.000
_cell.length_b   1.000
_cell.length_c   1.000
_cell.angle_alpha   90.00
_cell.angle_beta   90.00
_cell.angle_gamma   90.00
#
_symmetry.space_group_name_H-M   'P 1'
#
loop_
_entity.id
_entity.type
_entity.pdbx_description
1 polymer ?
#
loop_
_entity_poly.entity_id
_entity_poly.type
_entity_poly.pdbx_seq_one_letter_code
_entity_poly.pdbx_strand_id
1 'polypeptide(L)'
;MSELPGMNRDALEQFLRGNGIEVDGELSVEMISGGRSNLTYKAFDDSSTWVVRRPPTSGLTPSAHDMAREWAVTEALASTDVPVAGTIAFDREGSVLGAPMTVVDFVPGRVVRSREDLRDLTDAQVTENAAELVRVLARLHAVDPDAVGLGSFGRPDGFVSRQVATWARQWGRVKTRDLPDVERLHRALEAAIPAGSASSIVHGDYRVDNTILDAHDVGSVAAVVDWEMSTLGDPLTDVALMCIYRQPVFDAVLGADAAWTSDRYPSAADLAQHYAVESGRELHDWGFYLALANFKLGVIGEGITYRALSGSDTGAGAGKAAEATAEFIAAGLRALAGTTD
;
A
#
# COMPACT_ATOMS: atom_id res chain seq x y z
N MET A 1 4.57 -24.09 23.38
CA MET A 1 4.30 -23.18 22.24
C MET A 1 4.96 -21.84 22.56
N SER A 2 5.77 -21.27 21.67
CA SER A 2 6.36 -19.94 21.89
C SER A 2 5.24 -18.90 21.93
N GLU A 3 5.30 -18.02 22.91
CA GLU A 3 4.35 -16.92 23.06
C GLU A 3 4.43 -15.98 21.84
N LEU A 4 3.32 -15.80 21.12
CA LEU A 4 3.28 -14.91 19.96
C LEU A 4 3.27 -13.44 20.46
N PRO A 5 4.12 -12.55 19.91
CA PRO A 5 4.20 -11.16 20.35
C PRO A 5 2.84 -10.47 20.30
N GLY A 6 2.37 -9.95 21.44
CA GLY A 6 1.12 -9.18 21.50
C GLY A 6 -0.17 -9.99 21.26
N MET A 7 -0.12 -11.32 21.27
CA MET A 7 -1.28 -12.18 21.11
C MET A 7 -1.61 -12.90 22.43
N ASN A 8 -2.90 -12.90 22.76
CA ASN A 8 -3.48 -13.73 23.81
C ASN A 8 -4.65 -14.50 23.19
N ARG A 9 -4.45 -15.80 22.98
CA ARG A 9 -5.42 -16.67 22.31
C ARG A 9 -6.76 -16.73 23.04
N ASP A 10 -6.74 -16.88 24.36
CA ASP A 10 -7.96 -17.05 25.16
C ASP A 10 -8.78 -15.75 25.17
N ALA A 11 -8.10 -14.57 25.21
CA ALA A 11 -8.77 -13.28 25.10
C ALA A 11 -9.37 -13.06 23.69
N LEU A 12 -8.66 -13.48 22.63
CA LEU A 12 -9.16 -13.43 21.27
C LEU A 12 -10.40 -14.33 21.09
N GLU A 13 -10.37 -15.56 21.61
CA GLU A 13 -11.52 -16.47 21.55
C GLU A 13 -12.74 -15.89 22.26
N GLN A 14 -12.55 -15.34 23.49
CA GLN A 14 -13.64 -14.68 24.20
C GLN A 14 -14.20 -13.48 23.43
N PHE A 15 -13.35 -12.72 22.77
CA PHE A 15 -13.77 -11.60 21.94
C PHE A 15 -14.58 -12.05 20.72
N LEU A 16 -14.14 -13.09 20.01
CA LEU A 16 -14.89 -13.66 18.88
C LEU A 16 -16.27 -14.12 19.31
N ARG A 17 -16.35 -14.95 20.36
CA ARG A 17 -17.63 -15.43 20.92
C ARG A 17 -18.52 -14.29 21.41
N GLY A 18 -17.93 -13.26 22.04
CA GLY A 18 -18.63 -12.05 22.50
C GLY A 18 -19.24 -11.22 21.36
N ASN A 19 -18.69 -11.32 20.15
CA ASN A 19 -19.23 -10.70 18.93
C ASN A 19 -20.14 -11.63 18.12
N GLY A 20 -20.56 -12.78 18.70
CA GLY A 20 -21.47 -13.73 18.05
C GLY A 20 -20.80 -14.64 17.03
N ILE A 21 -19.47 -14.70 16.99
CA ILE A 21 -18.72 -15.59 16.11
C ILE A 21 -18.57 -16.94 16.80
N GLU A 22 -19.06 -18.00 16.15
CA GLU A 22 -18.86 -19.36 16.63
C GLU A 22 -17.41 -19.77 16.41
N VAL A 23 -16.80 -20.34 17.45
CA VAL A 23 -15.47 -20.97 17.39
C VAL A 23 -15.68 -22.46 17.65
N ASP A 24 -15.37 -23.27 16.64
CA ASP A 24 -15.55 -24.71 16.66
C ASP A 24 -14.25 -25.43 17.03
N GLY A 25 -14.27 -26.16 18.15
CA GLY A 25 -13.06 -26.79 18.68
C GLY A 25 -12.08 -25.82 19.35
N GLU A 26 -10.79 -26.04 19.17
CA GLU A 26 -9.72 -25.25 19.78
C GLU A 26 -9.25 -24.14 18.80
N LEU A 27 -9.32 -22.88 19.23
CA LEU A 27 -8.75 -21.77 18.47
C LEU A 27 -7.22 -21.89 18.38
N SER A 28 -6.69 -21.91 17.17
CA SER A 28 -5.26 -21.87 16.88
C SER A 28 -4.87 -20.54 16.29
N VAL A 29 -3.63 -20.08 16.57
CA VAL A 29 -3.13 -18.79 16.04
C VAL A 29 -1.69 -18.95 15.56
N GLU A 30 -1.41 -18.47 14.37
CA GLU A 30 -0.09 -18.42 13.74
C GLU A 30 0.23 -17.01 13.28
N MET A 31 1.50 -16.60 13.35
CA MET A 31 1.92 -15.31 12.81
C MET A 31 2.15 -15.44 11.29
N ILE A 32 1.45 -14.62 10.50
CA ILE A 32 1.67 -14.53 9.04
C ILE A 32 2.78 -13.54 8.73
N SER A 33 2.74 -12.35 9.35
CA SER A 33 3.76 -11.32 9.20
C SER A 33 3.92 -10.51 10.48
N GLY A 34 5.12 -10.02 10.71
CA GLY A 34 5.46 -9.21 11.86
C GLY A 34 6.73 -8.41 11.60
N GLY A 35 6.97 -7.40 12.42
CA GLY A 35 8.14 -6.53 12.31
C GLY A 35 7.77 -5.05 12.36
N ARG A 36 8.10 -4.28 11.30
CA ARG A 36 7.92 -2.82 11.27
C ARG A 36 6.50 -2.34 10.97
N SER A 37 5.72 -3.17 10.28
CA SER A 37 4.30 -2.95 10.00
C SER A 37 3.42 -3.56 11.10
N ASN A 38 2.10 -3.53 10.89
CA ASN A 38 1.15 -4.19 11.75
C ASN A 38 1.48 -5.68 11.92
N LEU A 39 1.30 -6.20 13.12
CA LEU A 39 1.38 -7.63 13.38
C LEU A 39 0.12 -8.28 12.80
N THR A 40 0.31 -9.31 11.98
CA THR A 40 -0.77 -10.02 11.28
C THR A 40 -0.71 -11.49 11.64
N TYR A 41 -1.83 -12.02 12.13
CA TYR A 41 -1.97 -13.40 12.55
C TYR A 41 -3.08 -14.07 11.75
N LYS A 42 -2.89 -15.36 11.50
CA LYS A 42 -3.94 -16.27 11.06
C LYS A 42 -4.50 -16.95 12.31
N ALA A 43 -5.76 -16.73 12.60
CA ALA A 43 -6.51 -17.45 13.62
C ALA A 43 -7.43 -18.44 12.93
N PHE A 44 -7.53 -19.68 13.42
CA PHE A 44 -8.34 -20.70 12.80
C PHE A 44 -8.79 -21.75 13.84
N ASP A 45 -9.94 -22.34 13.54
CA ASP A 45 -10.52 -23.47 14.27
C ASP A 45 -10.81 -24.64 13.29
N ASP A 46 -11.67 -25.59 13.68
CA ASP A 46 -12.00 -26.75 12.85
C ASP A 46 -12.84 -26.40 11.62
N SER A 47 -13.49 -25.23 11.57
CA SER A 47 -14.44 -24.83 10.52
C SER A 47 -14.14 -23.50 9.85
N SER A 48 -13.42 -22.60 10.52
CA SER A 48 -13.28 -21.21 10.11
C SER A 48 -11.83 -20.74 10.17
N THR A 49 -11.52 -19.70 9.40
CA THR A 49 -10.19 -19.06 9.39
C THR A 49 -10.34 -17.56 9.28
N TRP A 50 -9.62 -16.82 10.12
CA TRP A 50 -9.63 -15.35 10.19
C TRP A 50 -8.23 -14.77 10.11
N VAL A 51 -8.14 -13.50 9.77
CA VAL A 51 -6.92 -12.70 9.91
C VAL A 51 -7.13 -11.67 11.01
N VAL A 52 -6.22 -11.67 11.97
CA VAL A 52 -6.20 -10.68 13.07
C VAL A 52 -5.04 -9.73 12.83
N ARG A 53 -5.31 -8.42 12.78
CA ARG A 53 -4.30 -7.38 12.61
C ARG A 53 -4.31 -6.44 13.82
N ARG A 54 -3.12 -6.03 14.26
CA ARG A 54 -2.92 -5.05 15.33
C ARG A 54 -1.62 -4.27 15.12
N PRO A 55 -1.47 -3.09 15.73
CA PRO A 55 -0.20 -2.38 15.73
C PRO A 55 0.94 -3.22 16.36
N PRO A 56 2.20 -2.96 16.01
CA PRO A 56 3.35 -3.60 16.64
C PRO A 56 3.38 -3.30 18.14
N THR A 57 4.07 -4.16 18.91
CA THR A 57 4.19 -4.01 20.38
C THR A 57 5.18 -2.92 20.80
N SER A 58 5.96 -2.40 19.87
CA SER A 58 6.94 -1.32 20.10
C SER A 58 7.16 -0.51 18.82
N GLY A 59 7.75 0.69 18.93
CA GLY A 59 8.08 1.51 17.77
C GLY A 59 6.88 2.22 17.12
N LEU A 60 5.78 2.43 17.85
CA LEU A 60 4.60 3.13 17.37
C LEU A 60 4.94 4.55 16.92
N THR A 61 4.65 4.85 15.66
CA THR A 61 4.71 6.21 15.12
C THR A 61 3.31 6.83 15.18
N PRO A 62 3.13 8.03 15.72
CA PRO A 62 1.83 8.70 15.66
C PRO A 62 1.30 8.76 14.22
N SER A 63 0.05 8.39 14.01
CA SER A 63 -0.63 8.29 12.71
C SER A 63 -0.20 7.15 11.76
N ALA A 64 0.81 6.36 12.08
CA ALA A 64 1.01 5.06 11.45
C ALA A 64 0.19 4.01 12.21
N HIS A 65 -0.25 2.97 11.55
CA HIS A 65 -0.98 1.85 12.17
C HIS A 65 -2.40 2.20 12.67
N ASP A 66 -3.13 3.04 11.93
CA ASP A 66 -4.52 3.41 12.25
C ASP A 66 -5.48 2.26 11.86
N MET A 67 -5.73 1.35 12.80
CA MET A 67 -6.66 0.22 12.60
C MET A 67 -8.10 0.67 12.30
N ALA A 68 -8.49 1.84 12.83
CA ALA A 68 -9.83 2.36 12.57
C ALA A 68 -9.99 2.84 11.13
N ARG A 69 -8.93 3.40 10.55
CA ARG A 69 -8.90 3.81 9.14
C ARG A 69 -8.96 2.59 8.22
N GLU A 70 -8.15 1.58 8.48
CA GLU A 70 -8.14 0.33 7.71
C GLU A 70 -9.49 -0.37 7.78
N TRP A 71 -10.09 -0.48 8.98
CA TRP A 71 -11.43 -1.03 9.16
C TRP A 71 -12.49 -0.27 8.36
N ALA A 72 -12.53 1.06 8.50
CA ALA A 72 -13.56 1.89 7.88
C ALA A 72 -13.59 1.75 6.35
N VAL A 73 -12.42 1.72 5.69
CA VAL A 73 -12.37 1.58 4.24
C VAL A 73 -12.73 0.17 3.79
N THR A 74 -12.27 -0.86 4.51
CA THR A 74 -12.58 -2.26 4.16
C THR A 74 -14.07 -2.54 4.33
N GLU A 75 -14.68 -2.09 5.44
CA GLU A 75 -16.11 -2.21 5.71
C GLU A 75 -16.95 -1.49 4.64
N ALA A 76 -16.57 -0.27 4.28
CA ALA A 76 -17.29 0.51 3.27
C ALA A 76 -17.22 -0.12 1.87
N LEU A 77 -16.07 -0.68 1.49
CA LEU A 77 -15.85 -1.30 0.18
C LEU A 77 -16.49 -2.69 0.05
N ALA A 78 -16.86 -3.34 1.16
CA ALA A 78 -17.47 -4.69 1.14
C ALA A 78 -18.78 -4.77 0.33
N SER A 79 -19.47 -3.66 0.12
CA SER A 79 -20.70 -3.57 -0.69
C SER A 79 -20.47 -3.15 -2.14
N THR A 80 -19.22 -3.09 -2.60
CA THR A 80 -18.82 -2.62 -3.93
C THR A 80 -18.16 -3.73 -4.75
N ASP A 81 -17.82 -3.43 -6.01
CA ASP A 81 -17.08 -4.35 -6.88
C ASP A 81 -15.56 -4.37 -6.61
N VAL A 82 -15.08 -3.66 -5.58
CA VAL A 82 -13.68 -3.70 -5.14
C VAL A 82 -13.48 -4.92 -4.25
N PRO A 83 -12.59 -5.86 -4.62
CA PRO A 83 -12.37 -7.04 -3.79
C PRO A 83 -11.66 -6.69 -2.48
N VAL A 84 -12.30 -6.97 -1.35
CA VAL A 84 -11.77 -6.79 0.00
C VAL A 84 -12.12 -7.99 0.88
N ALA A 85 -11.37 -8.22 1.95
CA ALA A 85 -11.72 -9.23 2.95
C ALA A 85 -12.98 -8.80 3.72
N GLY A 86 -13.87 -9.74 4.03
CA GLY A 86 -15.04 -9.48 4.87
C GLY A 86 -14.63 -9.02 6.27
N THR A 87 -15.26 -7.97 6.79
CA THR A 87 -15.03 -7.47 8.14
C THR A 87 -15.82 -8.29 9.17
N ILE A 88 -15.18 -8.76 10.23
CA ILE A 88 -15.76 -9.66 11.23
C ILE A 88 -15.98 -8.95 12.57
N ALA A 89 -14.91 -8.41 13.16
CA ALA A 89 -14.97 -7.72 14.45
C ALA A 89 -13.85 -6.70 14.61
N PHE A 90 -14.12 -5.64 15.37
CA PHE A 90 -13.14 -4.59 15.65
C PHE A 90 -13.10 -4.23 17.14
N ASP A 91 -11.99 -4.49 17.82
CA ASP A 91 -11.68 -3.96 19.15
C ASP A 91 -11.03 -2.57 19.00
N ARG A 92 -11.85 -1.54 18.95
CA ARG A 92 -11.42 -0.14 18.76
C ARG A 92 -10.61 0.36 19.94
N GLU A 93 -11.01 -0.03 21.15
CA GLU A 93 -10.44 0.48 22.39
C GLU A 93 -9.17 -0.27 22.83
N GLY A 94 -8.84 -1.38 22.16
CA GLY A 94 -7.69 -2.20 22.52
C GLY A 94 -7.85 -2.96 23.85
N SER A 95 -9.07 -3.27 24.21
CA SER A 95 -9.41 -3.92 25.48
C SER A 95 -9.00 -5.39 25.52
N VAL A 96 -8.88 -6.03 24.37
CA VAL A 96 -8.62 -7.48 24.24
C VAL A 96 -7.13 -7.79 24.27
N LEU A 97 -6.35 -7.15 23.41
CA LEU A 97 -4.91 -7.40 23.24
C LEU A 97 -4.01 -6.24 23.67
N GLY A 98 -4.58 -5.22 24.36
CA GLY A 98 -3.84 -4.05 24.81
C GLY A 98 -3.53 -3.03 23.70
N ALA A 99 -4.11 -3.20 22.51
CA ALA A 99 -4.08 -2.27 21.39
C ALA A 99 -5.28 -2.53 20.47
N PRO A 100 -5.75 -1.53 19.71
CA PRO A 100 -6.80 -1.75 18.71
C PRO A 100 -6.46 -2.92 17.79
N MET A 101 -7.45 -3.75 17.47
CA MET A 101 -7.26 -4.89 16.55
C MET A 101 -8.48 -5.09 15.67
N THR A 102 -8.24 -5.47 14.43
CA THR A 102 -9.27 -5.88 13.48
C THR A 102 -9.24 -7.39 13.27
N VAL A 103 -10.40 -7.97 13.07
CA VAL A 103 -10.59 -9.35 12.63
C VAL A 103 -11.35 -9.31 11.31
N VAL A 104 -10.79 -9.92 10.29
CA VAL A 104 -11.38 -10.03 8.95
C VAL A 104 -11.35 -11.48 8.48
N ASP A 105 -12.12 -11.80 7.45
CA ASP A 105 -12.06 -13.11 6.82
C ASP A 105 -10.66 -13.40 6.28
N PHE A 106 -10.25 -14.66 6.40
CA PHE A 106 -9.08 -15.14 5.68
C PHE A 106 -9.44 -15.34 4.21
N VAL A 107 -8.80 -14.59 3.33
CA VAL A 107 -8.96 -14.77 1.88
C VAL A 107 -7.93 -15.78 1.39
N PRO A 108 -8.37 -16.99 0.96
CA PRO A 108 -7.45 -17.97 0.39
C PRO A 108 -6.93 -17.45 -0.94
N GLY A 109 -5.61 -17.55 -1.14
CA GLY A 109 -5.00 -17.06 -2.36
C GLY A 109 -3.48 -16.98 -2.28
N ARG A 110 -2.90 -16.34 -3.28
CA ARG A 110 -1.46 -16.17 -3.45
C ARG A 110 -1.09 -14.69 -3.46
N VAL A 111 -0.09 -14.32 -2.70
CA VAL A 111 0.53 -12.99 -2.78
C VAL A 111 1.82 -13.12 -3.58
N VAL A 112 1.98 -12.29 -4.63
CA VAL A 112 3.14 -12.26 -5.51
C VAL A 112 4.05 -11.11 -5.08
N ARG A 113 5.12 -11.41 -4.35
CA ARG A 113 6.05 -10.41 -3.78
C ARG A 113 7.35 -10.30 -4.54
N SER A 114 7.90 -11.44 -4.94
CA SER A 114 9.24 -11.54 -5.53
C SER A 114 9.19 -12.07 -6.96
N ARG A 115 10.28 -11.87 -7.71
CA ARG A 115 10.44 -12.49 -9.04
C ARG A 115 10.41 -14.02 -8.98
N GLU A 116 10.80 -14.61 -7.84
CA GLU A 116 10.67 -16.05 -7.61
C GLU A 116 9.22 -16.51 -7.69
N ASP A 117 8.28 -15.72 -7.11
CA ASP A 117 6.85 -16.03 -7.11
C ASP A 117 6.23 -16.03 -8.52
N LEU A 118 6.92 -15.45 -9.50
CA LEU A 118 6.47 -15.45 -10.90
C LEU A 118 6.89 -16.71 -11.68
N ARG A 119 7.78 -17.55 -11.16
CA ARG A 119 8.35 -18.68 -11.93
C ARG A 119 7.31 -19.66 -12.42
N ASP A 120 6.31 -19.93 -11.60
CA ASP A 120 5.26 -20.89 -11.90
C ASP A 120 4.10 -20.29 -12.73
N LEU A 121 4.16 -18.98 -13.04
CA LEU A 121 3.16 -18.30 -13.84
C LEU A 121 3.61 -18.23 -15.30
N THR A 122 2.67 -18.47 -16.21
CA THR A 122 2.87 -18.20 -17.64
C THR A 122 2.86 -16.68 -17.92
N ASP A 123 3.42 -16.24 -19.03
CA ASP A 123 3.38 -14.83 -19.43
C ASP A 123 1.95 -14.34 -19.65
N ALA A 124 1.06 -15.21 -20.15
CA ALA A 124 -0.37 -14.89 -20.27
C ALA A 124 -1.01 -14.61 -18.91
N GLN A 125 -0.70 -15.40 -17.88
CA GLN A 125 -1.20 -15.18 -16.51
C GLN A 125 -0.63 -13.89 -15.90
N VAL A 126 0.64 -13.57 -16.12
CA VAL A 126 1.25 -12.32 -15.66
C VAL A 126 0.61 -11.12 -16.33
N THR A 127 0.34 -11.21 -17.64
CA THR A 127 -0.34 -10.15 -18.41
C THR A 127 -1.78 -9.96 -17.93
N GLU A 128 -2.53 -11.04 -17.72
CA GLU A 128 -3.91 -10.97 -17.23
C GLU A 128 -3.96 -10.43 -15.81
N ASN A 129 -3.03 -10.85 -14.93
CA ASN A 129 -2.90 -10.29 -13.61
C ASN A 129 -2.67 -8.77 -13.63
N ALA A 130 -1.77 -8.28 -14.49
CA ALA A 130 -1.55 -6.84 -14.64
C ALA A 130 -2.80 -6.11 -15.10
N ALA A 131 -3.56 -6.70 -16.04
CA ALA A 131 -4.81 -6.15 -16.53
C ALA A 131 -5.87 -6.08 -15.42
N GLU A 132 -5.99 -7.14 -14.60
CA GLU A 132 -6.93 -7.15 -13.48
C GLU A 132 -6.55 -6.14 -12.39
N LEU A 133 -5.26 -6.01 -12.07
CA LEU A 133 -4.81 -4.97 -11.14
C LEU A 133 -5.25 -3.58 -11.59
N VAL A 134 -5.15 -3.27 -12.88
CA VAL A 134 -5.60 -1.99 -13.43
C VAL A 134 -7.13 -1.84 -13.33
N ARG A 135 -7.89 -2.90 -13.66
CA ARG A 135 -9.37 -2.91 -13.54
C ARG A 135 -9.83 -2.71 -12.10
N VAL A 136 -9.18 -3.38 -11.14
CA VAL A 136 -9.50 -3.22 -9.71
C VAL A 136 -9.22 -1.79 -9.25
N LEU A 137 -8.10 -1.20 -9.65
CA LEU A 137 -7.79 0.19 -9.33
C LEU A 137 -8.80 1.16 -9.95
N ALA A 138 -9.22 0.92 -11.20
CA ALA A 138 -10.26 1.73 -11.85
C ALA A 138 -11.60 1.61 -11.12
N ARG A 139 -12.00 0.40 -10.69
CA ARG A 139 -13.21 0.18 -9.85
C ARG A 139 -13.10 0.93 -8.53
N LEU A 140 -11.98 0.86 -7.83
CA LEU A 140 -11.76 1.61 -6.59
C LEU A 140 -11.98 3.11 -6.80
N HIS A 141 -11.37 3.66 -7.83
CA HIS A 141 -11.49 5.08 -8.13
C HIS A 141 -12.87 5.52 -8.67
N ALA A 142 -13.71 4.58 -9.07
CA ALA A 142 -15.10 4.82 -9.50
C ALA A 142 -16.10 4.79 -8.34
N VAL A 143 -15.72 4.28 -7.16
CA VAL A 143 -16.59 4.28 -5.97
C VAL A 143 -16.88 5.71 -5.57
N ASP A 144 -18.17 6.04 -5.40
CA ASP A 144 -18.61 7.30 -4.78
C ASP A 144 -18.38 7.23 -3.26
N PRO A 145 -17.47 8.04 -2.70
CA PRO A 145 -17.19 8.02 -1.28
C PRO A 145 -18.40 8.34 -0.39
N ASP A 146 -19.28 9.21 -0.84
CA ASP A 146 -20.47 9.57 -0.06
C ASP A 146 -21.48 8.42 -0.03
N ALA A 147 -21.64 7.71 -1.15
CA ALA A 147 -22.56 6.57 -1.23
C ALA A 147 -22.15 5.40 -0.32
N VAL A 148 -20.85 5.24 -0.03
CA VAL A 148 -20.33 4.18 0.87
C VAL A 148 -19.99 4.68 2.28
N GLY A 149 -20.38 5.92 2.63
CA GLY A 149 -20.18 6.49 3.97
C GLY A 149 -18.75 7.00 4.26
N LEU A 150 -17.91 7.15 3.24
CA LEU A 150 -16.54 7.64 3.35
C LEU A 150 -16.36 9.11 2.98
N GLY A 151 -17.42 9.90 2.84
CA GLY A 151 -17.36 11.32 2.47
C GLY A 151 -16.48 12.17 3.40
N SER A 152 -16.31 11.77 4.66
CA SER A 152 -15.43 12.41 5.64
C SER A 152 -14.10 11.67 5.89
N PHE A 153 -13.80 10.64 5.11
CA PHE A 153 -12.62 9.78 5.30
C PHE A 153 -11.28 10.48 5.05
N GLY A 154 -11.30 11.62 4.37
CA GLY A 154 -10.13 12.43 4.07
C GLY A 154 -10.51 13.89 3.75
N ARG A 155 -9.55 14.62 3.27
CA ARG A 155 -9.72 16.00 2.80
C ARG A 155 -9.24 16.09 1.35
N PRO A 156 -10.12 15.93 0.35
CA PRO A 156 -9.72 15.94 -1.05
C PRO A 156 -9.21 17.33 -1.50
N ASP A 157 -9.85 18.42 -1.03
CA ASP A 157 -9.46 19.79 -1.41
C ASP A 157 -7.98 20.06 -1.08
N GLY A 158 -7.20 20.45 -2.08
CA GLY A 158 -5.77 20.69 -1.93
C GLY A 158 -4.94 19.46 -1.57
N PHE A 159 -5.44 18.25 -1.84
CA PHE A 159 -4.75 16.99 -1.54
C PHE A 159 -3.35 16.95 -2.15
N VAL A 160 -3.22 17.22 -3.44
CA VAL A 160 -1.95 17.15 -4.18
C VAL A 160 -0.94 18.15 -3.63
N SER A 161 -1.36 19.40 -3.36
CA SER A 161 -0.53 20.42 -2.72
C SER A 161 -0.01 19.98 -1.34
N ARG A 162 -0.89 19.36 -0.54
CA ARG A 162 -0.47 18.81 0.75
C ARG A 162 0.50 17.63 0.62
N GLN A 163 0.37 16.81 -0.43
CA GLN A 163 1.32 15.73 -0.69
C GLN A 163 2.72 16.29 -0.97
N VAL A 164 2.86 17.29 -1.84
CA VAL A 164 4.12 17.98 -2.11
C VAL A 164 4.74 18.51 -0.81
N ALA A 165 3.96 19.26 -0.03
CA ALA A 165 4.43 19.84 1.23
C ALA A 165 4.77 18.77 2.29
N THR A 166 4.05 17.64 2.33
CA THR A 166 4.30 16.55 3.28
C THR A 166 5.63 15.87 2.97
N TRP A 167 5.90 15.54 1.72
CA TRP A 167 7.14 14.88 1.34
C TRP A 167 8.35 15.82 1.47
N ALA A 168 8.19 17.13 1.22
CA ALA A 168 9.23 18.12 1.49
C ALA A 168 9.57 18.20 3.00
N ARG A 169 8.56 18.24 3.87
CA ARG A 169 8.79 18.18 5.33
C ARG A 169 9.45 16.88 5.76
N GLN A 170 9.04 15.75 5.17
CA GLN A 170 9.65 14.47 5.46
C GLN A 170 11.11 14.43 5.04
N TRP A 171 11.45 14.96 3.85
CA TRP A 171 12.84 15.14 3.43
C TRP A 171 13.67 15.91 4.46
N GLY A 172 13.17 17.03 4.96
CA GLY A 172 13.84 17.81 5.99
C GLY A 172 14.14 17.05 7.29
N ARG A 173 13.39 15.98 7.58
CA ARG A 173 13.58 15.13 8.76
C ARG A 173 14.55 13.98 8.54
N VAL A 174 14.61 13.46 7.31
CA VAL A 174 15.34 12.21 7.02
C VAL A 174 16.62 12.42 6.20
N LYS A 175 16.87 13.60 5.65
CA LYS A 175 18.05 13.86 4.82
C LYS A 175 19.33 13.54 5.58
N THR A 176 20.19 12.73 4.98
CA THR A 176 21.50 12.34 5.52
C THR A 176 22.66 13.05 4.83
N ARG A 177 22.39 13.72 3.73
CA ARG A 177 23.39 14.37 2.85
C ARG A 177 22.78 15.54 2.08
N ASP A 178 23.62 16.33 1.43
CA ASP A 178 23.18 17.40 0.55
C ASP A 178 22.92 16.84 -0.85
N LEU A 179 21.68 17.02 -1.34
CA LEU A 179 21.24 16.67 -2.69
C LEU A 179 20.47 17.86 -3.29
N PRO A 180 21.15 18.79 -3.97
CA PRO A 180 20.53 20.02 -4.50
C PRO A 180 19.34 19.76 -5.44
N ASP A 181 19.34 18.64 -6.16
CA ASP A 181 18.25 18.28 -7.06
C ASP A 181 16.93 17.96 -6.33
N VAL A 182 16.95 17.61 -5.05
CA VAL A 182 15.75 17.45 -4.23
C VAL A 182 15.03 18.79 -4.05
N GLU A 183 15.78 19.83 -3.69
CA GLU A 183 15.24 21.19 -3.56
C GLU A 183 14.76 21.76 -4.91
N ARG A 184 15.45 21.40 -5.99
CA ARG A 184 15.06 21.76 -7.35
C ARG A 184 13.76 21.09 -7.76
N LEU A 185 13.63 19.78 -7.52
CA LEU A 185 12.40 19.03 -7.80
C LEU A 185 11.23 19.52 -6.96
N HIS A 186 11.44 19.75 -5.65
CA HIS A 186 10.41 20.28 -4.77
C HIS A 186 9.85 21.62 -5.28
N ARG A 187 10.72 22.59 -5.60
CA ARG A 187 10.28 23.90 -6.14
C ARG A 187 9.57 23.78 -7.49
N ALA A 188 10.02 22.86 -8.33
CA ALA A 188 9.37 22.61 -9.62
C ALA A 188 7.99 22.00 -9.44
N LEU A 189 7.81 21.07 -8.48
CA LEU A 189 6.51 20.51 -8.12
C LEU A 189 5.58 21.57 -7.55
N GLU A 190 6.04 22.46 -6.64
CA GLU A 190 5.23 23.54 -6.11
C GLU A 190 4.71 24.49 -7.22
N ALA A 191 5.55 24.77 -8.23
CA ALA A 191 5.20 25.65 -9.34
C ALA A 191 4.26 24.97 -10.36
N ALA A 192 4.19 23.65 -10.39
CA ALA A 192 3.43 22.86 -11.37
C ALA A 192 2.18 22.18 -10.79
N ILE A 193 1.75 22.53 -9.57
CA ILE A 193 0.55 21.95 -8.96
C ILE A 193 -0.66 22.13 -9.89
N PRO A 194 -1.36 21.03 -10.29
CA PRO A 194 -2.55 21.11 -11.11
C PRO A 194 -3.63 22.02 -10.50
N ALA A 195 -4.27 22.82 -11.34
CA ALA A 195 -5.35 23.73 -10.92
C ALA A 195 -6.61 23.01 -10.49
N GLY A 196 -6.86 21.81 -11.01
CA GLY A 196 -7.98 20.91 -10.68
C GLY A 196 -7.45 19.60 -10.14
N SER A 197 -8.20 18.98 -9.23
CA SER A 197 -7.90 17.67 -8.67
C SER A 197 -9.22 16.90 -8.56
N ALA A 198 -9.23 15.68 -9.07
CA ALA A 198 -10.35 14.77 -8.84
C ALA A 198 -10.34 14.27 -7.40
N SER A 199 -11.49 13.80 -6.93
CA SER A 199 -11.61 13.16 -5.61
C SER A 199 -12.08 11.72 -5.80
N SER A 200 -11.33 10.79 -5.24
CA SER A 200 -11.70 9.37 -5.18
C SER A 200 -11.15 8.77 -3.88
N ILE A 201 -11.58 7.56 -3.55
CA ILE A 201 -10.87 6.75 -2.56
C ILE A 201 -9.56 6.31 -3.21
N VAL A 202 -8.42 6.68 -2.62
CA VAL A 202 -7.10 6.24 -3.07
C VAL A 202 -6.51 5.25 -2.07
N HIS A 203 -5.78 4.26 -2.57
CA HIS A 203 -5.10 3.26 -1.75
C HIS A 203 -3.82 3.82 -1.11
N GLY A 204 -3.06 4.60 -1.87
CA GLY A 204 -1.81 5.23 -1.43
C GLY A 204 -0.55 4.35 -1.52
N ASP A 205 -0.72 3.02 -1.74
CA ASP A 205 0.38 2.06 -1.95
C ASP A 205 -0.07 0.87 -2.81
N TYR A 206 -0.75 1.13 -3.94
CA TYR A 206 -1.35 0.09 -4.79
C TYR A 206 -0.30 -0.60 -5.66
N ARG A 207 -0.11 -1.90 -5.45
CA ARG A 207 0.84 -2.77 -6.19
C ARG A 207 0.52 -4.25 -5.97
N VAL A 208 1.10 -5.14 -6.78
CA VAL A 208 0.77 -6.56 -6.80
C VAL A 208 0.94 -7.26 -5.44
N ASP A 209 1.93 -6.90 -4.65
CA ASP A 209 2.19 -7.50 -3.35
C ASP A 209 1.25 -7.01 -2.22
N ASN A 210 0.44 -5.98 -2.52
CA ASN A 210 -0.70 -5.56 -1.70
C ASN A 210 -2.03 -6.10 -2.24
N THR A 211 -1.97 -7.19 -3.02
CA THR A 211 -3.16 -7.94 -3.47
C THR A 211 -3.02 -9.42 -3.18
N ILE A 212 -4.14 -10.08 -2.95
CA ILE A 212 -4.25 -11.53 -2.88
C ILE A 212 -4.87 -11.99 -4.19
N LEU A 213 -4.14 -12.76 -4.99
CA LEU A 213 -4.65 -13.37 -6.20
C LEU A 213 -5.46 -14.61 -5.85
N ASP A 214 -6.51 -14.89 -6.61
CA ASP A 214 -7.32 -16.10 -6.40
C ASP A 214 -6.46 -17.37 -6.52
N ALA A 215 -6.73 -18.34 -5.65
CA ALA A 215 -5.94 -19.57 -5.57
C ALA A 215 -6.06 -20.45 -6.83
N HIS A 216 -7.15 -20.32 -7.57
CA HIS A 216 -7.47 -21.13 -8.76
C HIS A 216 -7.33 -20.35 -10.06
N ASP A 217 -7.41 -19.02 -9.97
CA ASP A 217 -7.27 -18.10 -11.11
C ASP A 217 -6.38 -16.91 -10.74
N VAL A 218 -5.08 -17.08 -10.92
CA VAL A 218 -4.08 -16.04 -10.64
C VAL A 218 -4.21 -14.78 -11.52
N GLY A 219 -5.07 -14.79 -12.53
CA GLY A 219 -5.49 -13.62 -13.29
C GLY A 219 -6.48 -12.74 -12.51
N SER A 220 -7.12 -13.27 -11.47
CA SER A 220 -8.14 -12.58 -10.68
C SER A 220 -7.60 -12.13 -9.33
N VAL A 221 -7.99 -10.93 -8.87
CA VAL A 221 -7.70 -10.41 -7.54
C VAL A 221 -8.84 -10.78 -6.59
N ALA A 222 -8.53 -11.61 -5.58
CA ALA A 222 -9.47 -12.01 -4.56
C ALA A 222 -9.62 -10.95 -3.44
N ALA A 223 -8.56 -10.21 -3.13
CA ALA A 223 -8.63 -9.08 -2.21
C ALA A 223 -7.48 -8.09 -2.41
N VAL A 224 -7.79 -6.80 -2.21
CA VAL A 224 -6.80 -5.74 -1.98
C VAL A 224 -6.59 -5.61 -0.48
N VAL A 225 -5.34 -5.49 -0.06
CA VAL A 225 -4.94 -5.44 1.36
C VAL A 225 -4.03 -4.25 1.62
N ASP A 226 -3.77 -3.97 2.91
CA ASP A 226 -2.87 -2.90 3.36
C ASP A 226 -3.39 -1.48 3.09
N TRP A 227 -4.59 -1.20 3.60
CA TRP A 227 -5.31 0.06 3.45
C TRP A 227 -4.84 1.18 4.38
N GLU A 228 -3.71 1.03 5.09
CA GLU A 228 -3.23 1.99 6.09
C GLU A 228 -2.96 3.40 5.51
N MET A 229 -2.60 3.48 4.22
CA MET A 229 -2.34 4.73 3.50
C MET A 229 -3.57 5.31 2.79
N SER A 230 -4.69 4.61 2.83
CA SER A 230 -5.91 4.99 2.10
C SER A 230 -6.50 6.30 2.61
N THR A 231 -7.04 7.10 1.70
CA THR A 231 -7.68 8.39 2.00
C THR A 231 -8.56 8.84 0.83
N LEU A 232 -9.21 10.00 0.97
CA LEU A 232 -9.77 10.72 -0.19
C LEU A 232 -8.67 11.57 -0.82
N GLY A 233 -8.44 11.36 -2.11
CA GLY A 233 -7.36 12.01 -2.84
C GLY A 233 -7.53 11.95 -4.35
N ASP A 234 -6.54 12.44 -5.07
CA ASP A 234 -6.52 12.40 -6.52
C ASP A 234 -6.12 11.01 -7.02
N PRO A 235 -6.97 10.32 -7.80
CA PRO A 235 -6.71 8.97 -8.29
C PRO A 235 -5.44 8.83 -9.12
N LEU A 236 -5.00 9.89 -9.81
CA LEU A 236 -3.76 9.84 -10.60
C LEU A 236 -2.52 9.67 -9.72
N THR A 237 -2.61 9.93 -8.41
CA THR A 237 -1.49 9.66 -7.49
C THR A 237 -1.24 8.17 -7.30
N ASP A 238 -2.29 7.34 -7.24
CA ASP A 238 -2.14 5.87 -7.17
C ASP A 238 -1.63 5.30 -8.49
N VAL A 239 -2.17 5.77 -9.62
CA VAL A 239 -1.73 5.33 -10.94
C VAL A 239 -0.25 5.66 -11.16
N ALA A 240 0.17 6.88 -10.81
CA ALA A 240 1.58 7.26 -10.90
C ALA A 240 2.47 6.40 -10.01
N LEU A 241 2.07 6.13 -8.75
CA LEU A 241 2.82 5.24 -7.87
C LEU A 241 2.92 3.83 -8.43
N MET A 242 1.81 3.24 -8.91
CA MET A 242 1.79 1.94 -9.57
C MET A 242 2.80 1.87 -10.73
N CYS A 243 2.88 2.95 -11.53
CA CYS A 243 3.84 3.06 -12.63
C CYS A 243 5.28 3.19 -12.14
N ILE A 244 5.55 4.03 -11.12
CA ILE A 244 6.91 4.27 -10.63
C ILE A 244 7.47 3.05 -9.91
N TYR A 245 6.65 2.25 -9.24
CA TYR A 245 7.05 0.95 -8.67
C TYR A 245 7.55 -0.06 -9.73
N ARG A 246 7.31 0.16 -11.03
CA ARG A 246 7.88 -0.62 -12.14
C ARG A 246 9.37 -0.36 -12.37
N GLN A 247 9.92 0.73 -11.86
CA GLN A 247 11.34 1.06 -12.05
C GLN A 247 12.23 0.04 -11.31
N PRO A 248 13.28 -0.51 -11.97
CA PRO A 248 14.18 -1.49 -11.34
C PRO A 248 14.84 -0.98 -10.05
N VAL A 249 15.07 0.33 -9.95
CA VAL A 249 15.60 0.98 -8.75
C VAL A 249 14.72 0.80 -7.51
N PHE A 250 13.44 0.47 -7.68
CA PHE A 250 12.52 0.19 -6.57
C PHE A 250 12.94 -1.04 -5.75
N ASP A 251 13.61 -2.03 -6.37
CA ASP A 251 14.19 -3.18 -5.67
C ASP A 251 15.14 -2.75 -4.54
N ALA A 252 15.86 -1.66 -4.73
CA ALA A 252 16.75 -1.12 -3.71
C ALA A 252 16.00 -0.52 -2.51
N VAL A 253 14.80 0.03 -2.72
CA VAL A 253 13.93 0.55 -1.65
C VAL A 253 13.32 -0.60 -0.85
N LEU A 254 12.89 -1.66 -1.52
CA LEU A 254 12.35 -2.86 -0.86
C LEU A 254 13.43 -3.72 -0.20
N GLY A 255 14.65 -3.68 -0.71
CA GLY A 255 15.74 -4.56 -0.29
C GLY A 255 15.60 -5.99 -0.84
N ALA A 256 14.80 -6.18 -1.88
CA ALA A 256 14.51 -7.48 -2.49
C ALA A 256 14.15 -7.31 -3.97
N ASP A 257 14.32 -8.38 -4.75
CA ASP A 257 13.90 -8.45 -6.16
C ASP A 257 12.38 -8.55 -6.25
N ALA A 258 11.71 -7.40 -6.37
CA ALA A 258 10.26 -7.33 -6.40
C ALA A 258 9.67 -7.99 -7.66
N ALA A 259 8.53 -8.64 -7.50
CA ALA A 259 7.79 -9.17 -8.65
C ALA A 259 7.41 -8.06 -9.63
N TRP A 260 6.94 -6.92 -9.08
CA TRP A 260 6.43 -5.80 -9.88
C TRP A 260 7.49 -5.13 -10.75
N THR A 261 8.79 -5.21 -10.41
CA THR A 261 9.89 -4.70 -11.25
C THR A 261 10.31 -5.66 -12.38
N SER A 262 9.73 -6.87 -12.45
CA SER A 262 10.01 -7.84 -13.50
C SER A 262 9.58 -7.31 -14.88
N ASP A 263 10.40 -7.53 -15.90
CA ASP A 263 10.13 -7.23 -17.31
C ASP A 263 8.97 -8.07 -17.91
N ARG A 264 8.53 -9.11 -17.20
CA ARG A 264 7.34 -9.88 -17.58
C ARG A 264 6.04 -9.11 -17.40
N TYR A 265 6.00 -8.10 -16.53
CA TYR A 265 4.85 -7.20 -16.41
C TYR A 265 4.90 -6.11 -17.49
N PRO A 266 3.74 -5.56 -17.92
CA PRO A 266 3.68 -4.47 -18.90
C PRO A 266 4.50 -3.25 -18.45
N SER A 267 4.88 -2.41 -19.42
CA SER A 267 5.57 -1.16 -19.11
C SER A 267 4.71 -0.20 -18.28
N ALA A 268 5.34 0.76 -17.63
CA ALA A 268 4.63 1.81 -16.90
C ALA A 268 3.67 2.60 -17.82
N ALA A 269 4.09 2.84 -19.07
CA ALA A 269 3.26 3.53 -20.07
C ALA A 269 2.03 2.70 -20.47
N ASP A 270 2.19 1.38 -20.67
CA ASP A 270 1.08 0.48 -21.00
C ASP A 270 0.07 0.40 -19.84
N LEU A 271 0.55 0.31 -18.59
CA LEU A 271 -0.32 0.31 -17.40
C LEU A 271 -1.11 1.61 -17.27
N ALA A 272 -0.46 2.76 -17.45
CA ALA A 272 -1.12 4.07 -17.42
C ALA A 272 -2.17 4.20 -18.53
N GLN A 273 -1.84 3.80 -19.76
CA GLN A 273 -2.77 3.82 -20.87
C GLN A 273 -3.95 2.87 -20.65
N HIS A 274 -3.70 1.68 -20.12
CA HIS A 274 -4.76 0.73 -19.77
C HIS A 274 -5.69 1.32 -18.71
N TYR A 275 -5.15 1.95 -17.67
CA TYR A 275 -5.97 2.63 -16.67
C TYR A 275 -6.84 3.75 -17.28
N ALA A 276 -6.28 4.55 -18.18
CA ALA A 276 -7.05 5.60 -18.86
C ALA A 276 -8.23 5.04 -19.65
N VAL A 277 -8.04 3.90 -20.33
CA VAL A 277 -9.10 3.20 -21.06
C VAL A 277 -10.16 2.63 -20.13
N GLU A 278 -9.75 1.88 -19.10
CA GLU A 278 -10.67 1.22 -18.16
C GLU A 278 -11.49 2.20 -17.33
N SER A 279 -10.86 3.28 -16.87
CA SER A 279 -11.50 4.28 -16.01
C SER A 279 -12.24 5.37 -16.78
N GLY A 280 -11.95 5.54 -18.08
CA GLY A 280 -12.41 6.68 -18.89
C GLY A 280 -11.81 8.03 -18.47
N ARG A 281 -10.76 8.03 -17.64
CA ARG A 281 -10.11 9.25 -17.12
C ARG A 281 -8.95 9.64 -18.03
N GLU A 282 -8.82 10.93 -18.30
CA GLU A 282 -7.63 11.48 -18.94
C GLU A 282 -6.46 11.59 -17.94
N LEU A 283 -5.25 11.30 -18.42
CA LEU A 283 -4.01 11.45 -17.66
C LEU A 283 -3.48 12.89 -17.76
N HIS A 284 -4.30 13.87 -17.34
CA HIS A 284 -3.91 15.28 -17.37
C HIS A 284 -2.74 15.54 -16.43
N ASP A 285 -1.87 16.49 -16.77
CA ASP A 285 -0.69 16.86 -15.99
C ASP A 285 0.17 15.65 -15.58
N TRP A 286 0.19 14.59 -16.38
CA TRP A 286 0.77 13.29 -16.05
C TRP A 286 2.23 13.37 -15.58
N GLY A 287 3.03 14.22 -16.23
CA GLY A 287 4.41 14.47 -15.82
C GLY A 287 4.54 14.96 -14.36
N PHE A 288 3.57 15.73 -13.87
CA PHE A 288 3.53 16.16 -12.48
C PHE A 288 3.29 14.99 -11.52
N TYR A 289 2.31 14.10 -11.82
CA TYR A 289 2.01 12.96 -10.94
C TYR A 289 3.16 11.96 -10.90
N LEU A 290 3.81 11.69 -12.04
CA LEU A 290 5.03 10.88 -12.08
C LEU A 290 6.17 11.51 -11.26
N ALA A 291 6.34 12.83 -11.37
CA ALA A 291 7.37 13.54 -10.61
C ALA A 291 7.09 13.51 -9.10
N LEU A 292 5.84 13.69 -8.69
CA LEU A 292 5.43 13.58 -7.28
C LEU A 292 5.64 12.17 -6.73
N ALA A 293 5.31 11.13 -7.50
CA ALA A 293 5.55 9.74 -7.11
C ALA A 293 7.06 9.44 -6.98
N ASN A 294 7.88 9.92 -7.91
CA ASN A 294 9.33 9.82 -7.83
C ASN A 294 9.88 10.58 -6.60
N PHE A 295 9.38 11.77 -6.33
CA PHE A 295 9.77 12.55 -5.15
C PHE A 295 9.45 11.79 -3.86
N LYS A 296 8.23 11.22 -3.75
CA LYS A 296 7.82 10.36 -2.62
C LYS A 296 8.80 9.21 -2.41
N LEU A 297 9.11 8.43 -3.46
CA LEU A 297 10.01 7.28 -3.34
C LEU A 297 11.46 7.68 -3.05
N GLY A 298 11.94 8.77 -3.59
CA GLY A 298 13.24 9.33 -3.23
C GLY A 298 13.34 9.65 -1.74
N VAL A 299 12.30 10.31 -1.18
CA VAL A 299 12.24 10.63 0.26
C VAL A 299 12.13 9.37 1.12
N ILE A 300 11.38 8.35 0.68
CA ILE A 300 11.29 7.06 1.38
C ILE A 300 12.65 6.36 1.38
N GLY A 301 13.37 6.32 0.26
CA GLY A 301 14.72 5.76 0.14
C GLY A 301 15.72 6.41 1.10
N GLU A 302 15.71 7.75 1.18
CA GLU A 302 16.55 8.47 2.14
C GLU A 302 16.15 8.17 3.59
N GLY A 303 14.85 8.01 3.87
CA GLY A 303 14.35 7.59 5.19
C GLY A 303 14.85 6.21 5.62
N ILE A 304 14.99 5.27 4.69
CA ILE A 304 15.61 3.96 4.95
C ILE A 304 17.09 4.15 5.31
N THR A 305 17.81 4.94 4.53
CA THR A 305 19.21 5.29 4.77
C THR A 305 19.39 5.95 6.16
N TYR A 306 18.53 6.91 6.50
CA TYR A 306 18.54 7.60 7.79
C TYR A 306 18.38 6.62 8.97
N ARG A 307 17.41 5.70 8.89
CA ARG A 307 17.18 4.70 9.94
C ARG A 307 18.36 3.75 10.10
N ALA A 308 18.97 3.33 9.00
CA ALA A 308 20.17 2.49 9.03
C ALA A 308 21.36 3.18 9.69
N LEU A 309 21.60 4.44 9.35
CA LEU A 309 22.68 5.25 9.97
C LEU A 309 22.42 5.53 11.46
N SER A 310 21.14 5.61 11.86
CA SER A 310 20.73 5.82 13.25
C SER A 310 20.74 4.52 14.08
N GLY A 311 21.10 3.37 13.49
CA GLY A 311 21.08 2.07 14.18
C GLY A 311 19.68 1.53 14.47
N SER A 312 18.63 2.18 13.96
CA SER A 312 17.24 1.76 14.13
C SER A 312 16.83 0.68 13.11
N ASP A 313 17.69 0.42 12.13
CA ASP A 313 17.49 -0.55 11.06
C ASP A 313 18.81 -1.28 10.76
N THR A 314 18.79 -2.60 10.83
CA THR A 314 19.94 -3.46 10.51
C THR A 314 19.86 -4.07 9.11
N GLY A 315 18.92 -3.60 8.26
CA GLY A 315 18.68 -4.15 6.93
C GLY A 315 19.86 -3.97 5.96
N ALA A 316 20.21 -5.04 5.25
CA ALA A 316 21.33 -5.11 4.30
C ALA A 316 21.17 -4.19 3.05
N GLY A 317 20.10 -3.38 2.95
CA GLY A 317 19.76 -2.58 1.77
C GLY A 317 20.08 -1.08 1.85
N ALA A 318 20.56 -0.56 2.99
CA ALA A 318 20.65 0.89 3.22
C ALA A 318 21.53 1.64 2.21
N GLY A 319 22.64 1.07 1.79
CA GLY A 319 23.52 1.66 0.76
C GLY A 319 22.83 1.78 -0.60
N LYS A 320 22.13 0.75 -1.01
CA LYS A 320 21.37 0.73 -2.26
C LYS A 320 20.18 1.70 -2.22
N ALA A 321 19.48 1.81 -1.08
CA ALA A 321 18.40 2.77 -0.89
C ALA A 321 18.90 4.23 -1.04
N ALA A 322 20.13 4.52 -0.60
CA ALA A 322 20.75 5.82 -0.79
C ALA A 322 21.02 6.16 -2.27
N GLU A 323 21.46 5.20 -3.07
CA GLU A 323 21.63 5.36 -4.52
C GLU A 323 20.29 5.57 -5.21
N ALA A 324 19.28 4.77 -4.84
CA ALA A 324 17.92 4.89 -5.34
C ALA A 324 17.31 6.28 -5.15
N THR A 325 17.60 6.95 -4.03
CA THR A 325 17.12 8.33 -3.79
C THR A 325 17.50 9.27 -4.93
N ALA A 326 18.79 9.31 -5.33
CA ALA A 326 19.26 10.20 -6.38
C ALA A 326 18.61 9.88 -7.74
N GLU A 327 18.42 8.59 -8.02
CA GLU A 327 17.84 8.10 -9.28
C GLU A 327 16.36 8.47 -9.41
N PHE A 328 15.57 8.29 -8.35
CA PHE A 328 14.18 8.75 -8.31
C PHE A 328 14.07 10.28 -8.46
N ILE A 329 14.91 11.05 -7.79
CA ILE A 329 14.90 12.51 -7.91
C ILE A 329 15.22 12.95 -9.35
N ALA A 330 16.22 12.36 -9.98
CA ALA A 330 16.54 12.62 -11.38
C ALA A 330 15.40 12.25 -12.33
N ALA A 331 14.75 11.10 -12.11
CA ALA A 331 13.57 10.68 -12.88
C ALA A 331 12.39 11.65 -12.69
N GLY A 332 12.15 12.13 -11.49
CA GLY A 332 11.13 13.15 -11.23
C GLY A 332 11.36 14.46 -11.99
N LEU A 333 12.61 14.94 -12.05
CA LEU A 333 12.97 16.13 -12.84
C LEU A 333 12.75 15.91 -14.35
N ARG A 334 13.08 14.71 -14.88
CA ARG A 334 12.81 14.36 -16.29
C ARG A 334 11.32 14.33 -16.59
N ALA A 335 10.53 13.75 -15.71
CA ALA A 335 9.07 13.66 -15.87
C ALA A 335 8.42 15.04 -15.98
N LEU A 336 8.82 16.01 -15.14
CA LEU A 336 8.33 17.39 -15.23
C LEU A 336 8.79 18.12 -16.49
N ALA A 337 9.97 17.78 -17.03
CA ALA A 337 10.46 18.35 -18.27
C ALA A 337 9.80 17.75 -19.53
N GLY A 338 8.92 16.77 -19.39
CA GLY A 338 8.28 16.06 -20.51
C GLY A 338 9.23 15.11 -21.25
N THR A 339 10.36 14.77 -20.65
CA THR A 339 11.33 13.79 -21.14
C THR A 339 11.13 12.48 -20.36
N THR A 340 10.14 11.70 -20.72
CA THR A 340 9.99 10.31 -20.25
C THR A 340 10.70 9.39 -21.25
N ASP A 341 11.65 8.58 -20.75
CA ASP A 341 12.30 7.52 -21.53
C ASP A 341 11.30 6.40 -21.85
#